data_436fd7959ba567585bbac29da6fbf591
#
_entry.id   436fd7959ba567585bbac29da6fbf591
#
_cell.length_a   1.000
_cell.length_b   1.000
_cell.length_c   1.000
_cell.angle_alpha   90.00
_cell.angle_beta   90.00
_cell.angle_gamma   90.00
#
_symmetry.space_group_name_H-M   'P 1'
#
loop_
_entity.id
_entity.type
_entity.pdbx_description
1 polymer ?
#
loop_
_entity_poly.entity_id
_entity_poly.type
_entity_poly.pdbx_seq_one_letter_code
_entity_poly.pdbx_strand_id
1 'polypeptide(L)'
;MQILDKTLEEFIELFQGSNTYFGVSKPTGKKNSKGKAEFKHWLEPSPMTKEHWMQHLTGEAYYGSVPIRDDNTCNWGVIDVDRYNIRHQDLIAIIRQRKYPLVPYRSKSNGLHLILHIDGVVLASAM
;
A
#
# COMPACT_ATOMS: atom_id res chain seq x y z
N MET A 1 2.46 -7.17 -18.86
CA MET A 1 3.69 -6.51 -18.36
C MET A 1 4.57 -7.55 -17.71
N GLN A 2 5.83 -7.57 -18.05
CA GLN A 2 6.78 -8.47 -17.43
C GLN A 2 7.49 -7.75 -16.27
N ILE A 3 7.45 -8.36 -15.09
CA ILE A 3 8.14 -7.85 -13.90
C ILE A 3 9.41 -8.67 -13.69
N LEU A 4 10.55 -8.02 -13.55
CA LEU A 4 11.80 -8.68 -13.23
C LEU A 4 11.77 -9.25 -11.81
N ASP A 5 12.31 -10.45 -11.60
CA ASP A 5 12.35 -11.10 -10.28
C ASP A 5 12.99 -10.21 -9.21
N LYS A 6 14.07 -9.52 -9.56
CA LYS A 6 14.73 -8.58 -8.65
C LYS A 6 13.80 -7.44 -8.20
N THR A 7 13.04 -6.86 -9.13
CA THR A 7 12.07 -5.81 -8.82
C THR A 7 10.97 -6.33 -7.90
N LEU A 8 10.48 -7.53 -8.16
CA LEU A 8 9.48 -8.18 -7.32
C LEU A 8 9.99 -8.40 -5.90
N GLU A 9 11.20 -8.93 -5.74
CA GLU A 9 11.81 -9.17 -4.43
C GLU A 9 12.02 -7.87 -3.66
N GLU A 10 12.51 -6.82 -4.30
CA GLU A 10 12.67 -5.49 -3.69
C GLU A 10 11.33 -4.91 -3.24
N PHE A 11 10.28 -5.06 -4.04
CA PHE A 11 8.94 -4.60 -3.69
C PHE A 11 8.38 -5.36 -2.48
N ILE A 12 8.53 -6.67 -2.45
CA ILE A 12 8.11 -7.51 -1.32
C ILE A 12 8.85 -7.07 -0.05
N GLU A 13 10.15 -6.86 -0.11
CA GLU A 13 10.95 -6.41 1.04
C GLU A 13 10.45 -5.08 1.60
N LEU A 14 10.10 -4.13 0.74
CA LEU A 14 9.61 -2.83 1.15
C LEU A 14 8.22 -2.88 1.79
N PHE A 15 7.34 -3.75 1.34
CA PHE A 15 5.92 -3.74 1.70
C PHE A 15 5.44 -4.99 2.42
N GLN A 16 6.30 -5.91 2.77
CA GLN A 16 5.91 -7.08 3.54
C GLN A 16 5.30 -6.70 4.90
N GLY A 17 4.41 -7.52 5.40
CA GLY A 17 3.73 -7.27 6.66
C GLY A 17 3.35 -8.60 7.33
N SER A 18 2.10 -8.71 7.79
CA SER A 18 1.58 -9.92 8.44
C SER A 18 1.77 -11.17 7.57
N ASN A 19 2.18 -12.26 8.20
CA ASN A 19 2.22 -13.60 7.59
C ASN A 19 0.95 -14.41 7.85
N THR A 20 -0.03 -13.84 8.56
CA THR A 20 -1.25 -14.51 8.96
C THR A 20 -2.41 -14.21 8.02
N TYR A 21 -2.48 -12.98 7.52
CA TYR A 21 -3.55 -12.57 6.61
C TYR A 21 -3.12 -11.38 5.76
N PHE A 22 -3.86 -11.16 4.67
CA PHE A 22 -3.71 -10.00 3.80
C PHE A 22 -5.07 -9.52 3.28
N GLY A 23 -5.14 -8.30 2.81
CA GLY A 23 -6.34 -7.71 2.24
C GLY A 23 -6.56 -8.13 0.79
N VAL A 24 -7.81 -8.41 0.44
CA VAL A 24 -8.24 -8.65 -0.93
C VAL A 24 -9.33 -7.67 -1.30
N SER A 25 -9.22 -7.07 -2.47
CA SER A 25 -10.25 -6.22 -3.05
C SER A 25 -10.63 -6.75 -4.41
N LYS A 26 -11.92 -6.97 -4.63
CA LYS A 26 -12.44 -7.49 -5.90
C LYS A 26 -13.55 -6.59 -6.41
N PRO A 27 -13.50 -6.14 -7.68
CA PRO A 27 -14.61 -5.38 -8.26
C PRO A 27 -15.86 -6.26 -8.36
N THR A 28 -17.02 -5.70 -8.03
CA THR A 28 -18.30 -6.40 -8.11
C THR A 28 -18.92 -6.35 -9.51
N GLY A 29 -18.39 -5.53 -10.40
CA GLY A 29 -18.98 -5.25 -11.71
C GLY A 29 -20.06 -4.16 -11.67
N LYS A 30 -20.37 -3.63 -10.48
CA LYS A 30 -21.36 -2.57 -10.27
C LYS A 30 -20.66 -1.23 -10.00
N LYS A 31 -21.42 -0.15 -10.12
CA LYS A 31 -21.00 1.18 -9.70
C LYS A 31 -21.77 1.59 -8.44
N ASN A 32 -21.11 2.33 -7.56
CA ASN A 32 -21.77 2.90 -6.37
C ASN A 32 -22.62 4.14 -6.74
N SER A 33 -23.31 4.71 -5.74
CA SER A 33 -24.16 5.90 -5.92
C SER A 33 -23.41 7.13 -6.49
N LYS A 34 -22.08 7.16 -6.37
CA LYS A 34 -21.22 8.24 -6.91
C LYS A 34 -20.65 7.92 -8.29
N GLY A 35 -21.09 6.82 -8.93
CA GLY A 35 -20.62 6.40 -10.24
C GLY A 35 -19.22 5.77 -10.23
N LYS A 36 -18.64 5.49 -9.07
CA LYS A 36 -17.36 4.81 -8.93
C LYS A 36 -17.53 3.30 -8.91
N ALA A 37 -16.55 2.57 -9.40
CA ALA A 37 -16.55 1.10 -9.32
C ALA A 37 -16.70 0.63 -7.86
N GLU A 38 -17.62 -0.29 -7.64
CA GLU A 38 -17.84 -0.90 -6.33
C GLU A 38 -16.89 -2.07 -6.15
N PHE A 39 -16.32 -2.18 -4.95
CA PHE A 39 -15.41 -3.26 -4.59
C PHE A 39 -15.92 -4.00 -3.36
N LYS A 40 -15.73 -5.30 -3.35
CA LYS A 40 -15.85 -6.14 -2.17
C LYS A 40 -14.48 -6.31 -1.54
N HIS A 41 -14.40 -6.14 -0.22
CA HIS A 41 -13.16 -6.23 0.55
C HIS A 41 -13.26 -7.32 1.62
N TRP A 42 -12.19 -8.08 1.83
CA TRP A 42 -12.08 -9.04 2.93
C TRP A 42 -10.62 -9.30 3.29
N LEU A 43 -10.41 -9.94 4.43
CA LEU A 43 -9.10 -10.44 4.84
C LEU A 43 -9.01 -11.93 4.50
N GLU A 44 -7.96 -12.30 3.79
CA GLU A 44 -7.64 -13.70 3.49
C GLU A 44 -6.75 -14.25 4.60
N PRO A 45 -7.12 -15.35 5.28
CA PRO A 45 -6.36 -15.88 6.42
C PRO A 45 -5.18 -16.75 5.98
N SER A 46 -4.28 -16.18 5.21
CA SER A 46 -3.06 -16.83 4.73
C SER A 46 -2.00 -15.79 4.43
N PRO A 47 -0.71 -16.16 4.36
CA PRO A 47 0.32 -15.23 3.91
C PRO A 47 0.19 -14.94 2.41
N MET A 48 0.58 -13.75 1.98
CA MET A 48 0.74 -13.45 0.56
C MET A 48 1.87 -14.30 -0.02
N THR A 49 1.58 -14.94 -1.15
CA THR A 49 2.59 -15.67 -1.93
C THR A 49 3.28 -14.74 -2.93
N LYS A 50 4.40 -15.17 -3.47
CA LYS A 50 5.11 -14.45 -4.55
C LYS A 50 4.19 -14.20 -5.74
N GLU A 51 3.29 -15.14 -6.05
CA GLU A 51 2.31 -14.99 -7.13
C GLU A 51 1.28 -13.90 -6.84
N HIS A 52 0.79 -13.79 -5.60
CA HIS A 52 -0.10 -12.69 -5.19
C HIS A 52 0.58 -11.33 -5.42
N TRP A 53 1.82 -11.19 -5.03
CA TRP A 53 2.58 -9.97 -5.24
C TRP A 53 2.73 -9.66 -6.74
N MET A 54 3.02 -10.66 -7.54
CA MET A 54 3.13 -10.50 -9.00
C MET A 54 1.81 -10.05 -9.62
N GLN A 55 0.70 -10.70 -9.27
CA GLN A 55 -0.64 -10.32 -9.75
C GLN A 55 -1.01 -8.90 -9.37
N HIS A 56 -0.64 -8.46 -8.17
CA HIS A 56 -0.87 -7.09 -7.73
C HIS A 56 -0.07 -6.09 -8.57
N LEU A 57 1.21 -6.35 -8.79
CA LEU A 57 2.09 -5.47 -9.57
C LEU A 57 1.71 -5.40 -11.04
N THR A 58 1.19 -6.47 -11.62
CA THR A 58 0.73 -6.49 -13.01
C THR A 58 -0.68 -5.95 -13.19
N GLY A 59 -1.40 -5.69 -12.10
CA GLY A 59 -2.77 -5.20 -12.15
C GLY A 59 -3.82 -6.28 -12.38
N GLU A 60 -3.45 -7.57 -12.32
CA GLU A 60 -4.38 -8.68 -12.46
C GLU A 60 -5.31 -8.83 -11.26
N ALA A 61 -4.85 -8.44 -10.07
CA ALA A 61 -5.62 -8.53 -8.84
C ALA A 61 -5.25 -7.38 -7.89
N TYR A 62 -6.13 -7.13 -6.92
CA TYR A 62 -5.96 -6.07 -5.94
C TYR A 62 -5.77 -6.67 -4.56
N TYR A 63 -4.53 -6.67 -4.08
CA TYR A 63 -4.17 -7.17 -2.76
C TYR A 63 -3.58 -6.06 -1.91
N GLY A 64 -3.71 -6.19 -0.60
CA GLY A 64 -3.15 -5.25 0.35
C GLY A 64 -2.36 -5.97 1.44
N SER A 65 -1.11 -5.60 1.60
CA SER A 65 -0.32 -6.04 2.73
C SER A 65 -0.83 -5.38 4.02
N VAL A 66 -0.86 -6.13 5.11
CA VAL A 66 -1.17 -5.62 6.44
C VAL A 66 0.15 -5.29 7.12
N PRO A 67 0.46 -4.01 7.37
CA PRO A 67 1.79 -3.61 7.85
C PRO A 67 2.18 -4.18 9.20
N ILE A 68 1.21 -4.33 10.12
CA ILE A 68 1.46 -4.81 11.47
C ILE A 68 1.54 -6.33 11.48
N ARG A 69 2.69 -6.86 11.93
CA ARG A 69 2.92 -8.30 12.09
C ARG A 69 2.34 -8.79 13.41
N ASP A 70 2.26 -10.12 13.57
CA ASP A 70 1.70 -10.77 14.76
C ASP A 70 2.47 -10.42 16.06
N ASP A 71 3.76 -10.06 15.95
CA ASP A 71 4.60 -9.61 17.06
C ASP A 71 4.47 -8.10 17.34
N ASN A 72 3.51 -7.42 16.73
CA ASN A 72 3.28 -5.97 16.83
C ASN A 72 4.44 -5.12 16.28
N THR A 73 5.22 -5.64 15.36
CA THR A 73 6.25 -4.88 14.65
C THR A 73 5.81 -4.53 13.24
N CYS A 74 6.44 -3.50 12.68
CA CYS A 74 6.27 -3.13 11.27
C CYS A 74 7.56 -2.52 10.74
N ASN A 75 7.73 -2.52 9.41
CA ASN A 75 8.85 -1.88 8.74
C ASN A 75 8.39 -0.80 7.75
N TRP A 76 7.12 -0.57 7.66
CA TRP A 76 6.56 0.54 6.89
C TRP A 76 5.21 0.98 7.48
N GLY A 77 4.85 2.21 7.21
CA GLY A 77 3.55 2.77 7.58
C GLY A 77 3.07 3.74 6.52
N VAL A 78 1.80 4.08 6.54
CA VAL A 78 1.18 4.94 5.54
C VAL A 78 0.32 6.01 6.20
N ILE A 79 0.41 7.24 5.66
CA ILE A 79 -0.53 8.32 5.93
C ILE A 79 -1.38 8.49 4.69
N ASP A 80 -2.67 8.32 4.82
CA ASP A 80 -3.62 8.53 3.73
C ASP A 80 -4.05 10.00 3.72
N VAL A 81 -3.75 10.71 2.64
CA VAL A 81 -4.14 12.10 2.46
C VAL A 81 -5.44 12.13 1.66
N ASP A 82 -6.54 12.31 2.36
CA ASP A 82 -7.89 12.22 1.81
C ASP A 82 -8.47 13.61 1.44
N ARG A 83 -7.59 14.53 1.07
CA ARG A 83 -7.97 15.88 0.63
C ARG A 83 -7.68 16.05 -0.86
N TYR A 84 -8.72 16.18 -1.65
CA TYR A 84 -8.64 16.29 -3.10
C TYR A 84 -8.45 17.70 -3.62
N ASN A 85 -8.58 18.72 -2.76
CA ASN A 85 -8.36 20.12 -3.09
C ASN A 85 -6.92 20.59 -2.88
N ILE A 86 -6.00 19.68 -2.52
CA ILE A 86 -4.59 19.96 -2.34
C ILE A 86 -3.84 19.55 -3.61
N ARG A 87 -2.97 20.44 -4.11
CA ARG A 87 -2.07 20.10 -5.20
C ARG A 87 -0.98 19.17 -4.69
N HIS A 88 -0.83 18.00 -5.32
CA HIS A 88 0.19 17.03 -4.93
C HIS A 88 1.60 17.62 -4.95
N GLN A 89 1.92 18.45 -5.94
CA GLN A 89 3.22 19.10 -6.05
C GLN A 89 3.56 20.00 -4.87
N ASP A 90 2.56 20.70 -4.31
CA ASP A 90 2.76 21.58 -3.16
C ASP A 90 3.11 20.78 -1.91
N LEU A 91 2.43 19.66 -1.69
CA LEU A 91 2.72 18.77 -0.56
C LEU A 91 4.09 18.09 -0.72
N ILE A 92 4.42 17.65 -1.91
CA ILE A 92 5.73 17.05 -2.21
C ILE A 92 6.85 18.06 -1.97
N ALA A 93 6.65 19.33 -2.35
CA ALA A 93 7.61 20.41 -2.11
C ALA A 93 7.85 20.61 -0.61
N ILE A 94 6.79 20.59 0.20
CA ILE A 94 6.90 20.69 1.67
C ILE A 94 7.69 19.51 2.26
N ILE A 95 7.38 18.29 1.82
CA ILE A 95 8.07 17.07 2.26
C ILE A 95 9.57 17.18 1.98
N ARG A 96 9.94 17.61 0.78
CA ARG A 96 11.34 17.79 0.37
C ARG A 96 12.03 18.91 1.16
N GLN A 97 11.38 20.06 1.29
CA GLN A 97 11.92 21.21 2.01
C GLN A 97 12.19 20.90 3.47
N ARG A 98 11.29 20.18 4.12
CA ARG A 98 11.40 19.79 5.53
C ARG A 98 12.19 18.50 5.74
N LYS A 99 12.63 17.85 4.66
CA LYS A 99 13.39 16.59 4.70
C LYS A 99 12.68 15.48 5.48
N TYR A 100 11.36 15.42 5.37
CA TYR A 100 10.59 14.31 5.94
C TYR A 100 10.89 13.02 5.17
N PRO A 101 11.12 11.89 5.87
CA PRO A 101 11.41 10.61 5.24
C PRO A 101 10.15 9.92 4.71
N LEU A 102 9.34 10.66 3.97
CA LEU A 102 8.07 10.19 3.43
C LEU A 102 8.15 10.10 1.91
N VAL A 103 7.71 8.98 1.37
CA VAL A 103 7.64 8.75 -0.08
C VAL A 103 6.20 8.91 -0.53
N PRO A 104 5.91 9.87 -1.42
CA PRO A 104 4.55 10.07 -1.92
C PRO A 104 4.21 9.09 -3.03
N TYR A 105 3.06 8.44 -2.93
CA TYR A 105 2.46 7.59 -3.95
C TYR A 105 1.05 8.08 -4.27
N ARG A 106 0.70 8.09 -5.55
CA ARG A 106 -0.67 8.40 -5.96
C ARG A 106 -1.58 7.21 -5.66
N SER A 107 -2.71 7.47 -4.98
CA SER A 107 -3.74 6.45 -4.79
C SER A 107 -4.56 6.26 -6.07
N LYS A 108 -5.29 5.14 -6.16
CA LYS A 108 -6.13 4.86 -7.34
C LYS A 108 -7.26 5.88 -7.55
N SER A 109 -7.71 6.56 -6.49
CA SER A 109 -8.73 7.61 -6.54
C SER A 109 -8.14 9.02 -6.70
N ASN A 110 -6.89 9.12 -7.15
CA ASN A 110 -6.15 10.37 -7.32
C ASN A 110 -5.88 11.13 -6.01
N GLY A 111 -5.96 10.45 -4.88
CA GLY A 111 -5.46 10.94 -3.59
C GLY A 111 -3.96 10.69 -3.47
N LEU A 112 -3.44 10.81 -2.27
CA LEU A 112 -2.01 10.68 -2.00
C LEU A 112 -1.78 9.79 -0.79
N HIS A 113 -0.90 8.81 -0.94
CA HIS A 113 -0.36 8.01 0.16
C HIS A 113 1.06 8.49 0.45
N LEU A 114 1.35 8.79 1.70
CA LEU A 114 2.69 9.10 2.16
C LEU A 114 3.22 7.89 2.92
N ILE A 115 4.27 7.26 2.42
CA ILE A 115 4.78 6.02 2.98
C ILE A 115 6.11 6.27 3.67
N LEU A 116 6.20 5.80 4.91
CA LEU A 116 7.43 5.73 5.68
C LEU A 116 7.96 4.30 5.61
N HIS A 117 9.16 4.15 5.06
CA HIS A 117 9.89 2.88 5.10
C HIS A 117 10.97 2.95 6.19
N ILE A 118 11.10 1.88 6.96
CA ILE A 118 12.10 1.76 8.01
C ILE A 118 13.05 0.62 7.67
N ASP A 119 14.34 0.89 7.80
CA ASP A 119 15.36 -0.15 7.71
C ASP A 119 15.34 -0.97 9.00
N GLY A 120 14.96 -2.25 8.88
CA GLY A 120 14.65 -3.10 10.02
C GLY A 120 13.18 -3.02 10.43
N VAL A 121 12.90 -3.21 11.72
CA VAL A 121 11.54 -3.20 12.25
C VAL A 121 11.46 -2.34 13.51
N VAL A 122 10.28 -1.78 13.75
CA VAL A 122 9.95 -1.06 14.99
C VAL A 122 8.62 -1.58 15.53
N LEU A 123 8.34 -1.32 16.80
CA LEU A 123 7.00 -1.56 17.34
C LEU A 123 5.99 -0.70 16.60
N ALA A 124 4.82 -1.26 16.27
CA ALA A 124 3.76 -0.53 15.60
C ALA A 124 3.32 0.73 16.35
N SER A 125 3.36 0.68 17.69
CA SER A 125 3.07 1.84 18.56
C SER A 125 4.08 2.97 18.43
N ALA A 126 5.26 2.71 17.87
CA ALA A 126 6.33 3.72 17.67
C ALA A 126 6.33 4.29 16.23
N MET A 127 5.51 3.73 15.35
CA MET A 127 5.37 4.21 13.99
C MET A 127 4.48 5.46 13.97
#